data_f34879546abad28abbbdafdab604e59e
#
_entry.id   f34879546abad28abbbdafdab604e59e
#
_cell.length_a   1.000
_cell.length_b   1.000
_cell.length_c   1.000
_cell.angle_alpha   90.00
_cell.angle_beta   90.00
_cell.angle_gamma   90.00
#
_symmetry.space_group_name_H-M   'P 1'
#
loop_
_entity.id
_entity.type
_entity.pdbx_description
1 polymer ?
#
loop_
_entity_poly.entity_id
_entity_poly.type
_entity_poly.pdbx_seq_one_letter_code
_entity_poly.pdbx_strand_id
1 'polypeptide(L)'
;MTIYHLSMECYPIAKVGGLGDVVGALPKYQNKIPGIEARVMMPWYHREYVLNHTFDSIFEGWIHQNGQGYFFEILKQIDSTLGFDLYLVRMPGLLDRENPYGYWDEGQQFLAFQHAALHYLSACGEKVDVLHCHDYHTGLIPFMVEHCPEFEALRGVLTFGTIHNGEYQGQMKWEMLSYFPFVRDRTHLGLLDWDGKINPLASMIKCAHAFTAVSRGYMEELLTEFKGLDRLIQAERNKAYGIINGIDTEVWNPKTDPYLPYPFDKTDALRGKAKNKAKICEQFSLNPELPLFGFIGRFAKEKGADFLPEIIVDSIVKTYGALNIIVLGSGDGGLEHALSELNGKFSNLALGLGYNEGLSHQIYASCDFLLMPSRVEPCGLNQMYAMRYGTVPIVRYTGGLKDTVADISTGGAGLNFVYASADAAVEAMLRALSLYQNPSTMEALIEANMNFDFSWESSAQNYVTLYQKYES
;
A
#
# COMPACT_ATOMS: atom_id res chain seq x y z
N MET A 1 11.74 4.63 22.15
CA MET A 1 10.27 4.54 21.88
C MET A 1 9.97 3.16 21.33
N THR A 2 9.08 2.42 21.98
CA THR A 2 8.66 1.06 21.55
C THR A 2 7.31 1.15 20.86
N ILE A 3 7.25 0.72 19.60
CA ILE A 3 6.11 0.84 18.70
C ILE A 3 5.63 -0.56 18.35
N TYR A 4 4.33 -0.85 18.53
CA TYR A 4 3.70 -2.04 18.01
C TYR A 4 2.79 -1.69 16.83
N HIS A 5 3.13 -2.22 15.65
CA HIS A 5 2.25 -2.20 14.48
C HIS A 5 1.28 -3.38 14.57
N LEU A 6 -0.02 -3.09 14.59
CA LEU A 6 -1.07 -4.10 14.63
C LEU A 6 -1.74 -4.16 13.26
N SER A 7 -1.71 -5.32 12.63
CA SER A 7 -2.18 -5.47 11.25
C SER A 7 -2.70 -6.88 10.97
N MET A 8 -3.57 -6.99 9.97
CA MET A 8 -3.99 -8.29 9.42
C MET A 8 -3.04 -8.80 8.34
N GLU A 9 -2.21 -7.92 7.78
CA GLU A 9 -1.24 -8.24 6.72
C GLU A 9 0.16 -7.77 7.10
N CYS A 10 1.16 -8.54 6.71
CA CYS A 10 2.58 -8.18 6.76
C CYS A 10 3.33 -9.06 5.75
N TYR A 11 3.98 -8.48 4.75
CA TYR A 11 4.86 -9.23 3.84
C TYR A 11 6.16 -9.63 4.57
N PRO A 12 6.68 -10.86 4.41
CA PRO A 12 6.24 -11.92 3.51
C PRO A 12 5.23 -12.93 4.12
N ILE A 13 4.72 -12.68 5.34
CA ILE A 13 3.89 -13.65 6.08
C ILE A 13 2.53 -13.82 5.39
N ALA A 14 1.80 -12.72 5.22
CA ALA A 14 0.52 -12.69 4.54
C ALA A 14 0.34 -11.34 3.85
N LYS A 15 -0.02 -11.36 2.57
CA LYS A 15 -0.24 -10.16 1.76
C LYS A 15 -1.42 -10.37 0.83
N VAL A 16 -2.32 -9.39 0.81
CA VAL A 16 -3.42 -9.28 -0.16
C VAL A 16 -3.30 -7.97 -0.94
N GLY A 17 -2.86 -6.90 -0.29
CA GLY A 17 -2.73 -5.58 -0.87
C GLY A 17 -1.49 -4.81 -0.42
N GLY A 18 -1.49 -3.50 -0.70
CA GLY A 18 -0.39 -2.60 -0.31
C GLY A 18 -0.20 -2.45 1.20
N LEU A 19 -1.22 -2.80 2.01
CA LEU A 19 -1.11 -2.85 3.47
C LEU A 19 0.03 -3.79 3.89
N GLY A 20 0.08 -5.00 3.31
CA GLY A 20 1.13 -5.98 3.63
C GLY A 20 2.53 -5.47 3.31
N ASP A 21 2.70 -4.75 2.20
CA ASP A 21 3.99 -4.15 1.82
C ASP A 21 4.43 -3.09 2.84
N VAL A 22 3.52 -2.21 3.25
CA VAL A 22 3.82 -1.16 4.23
C VAL A 22 4.23 -1.75 5.57
N VAL A 23 3.45 -2.71 6.11
CA VAL A 23 3.73 -3.32 7.42
C VAL A 23 4.98 -4.22 7.37
N GLY A 24 5.31 -4.79 6.22
CA GLY A 24 6.56 -5.52 6.01
C GLY A 24 7.80 -4.63 5.88
N ALA A 25 7.64 -3.34 5.58
CA ALA A 25 8.75 -2.43 5.36
C ALA A 25 8.90 -1.36 6.46
N LEU A 26 7.85 -0.61 6.79
CA LEU A 26 7.92 0.52 7.71
C LEU A 26 8.62 0.21 9.04
N PRO A 27 8.29 -0.88 9.77
CA PRO A 27 8.96 -1.22 11.03
C PRO A 27 10.46 -1.48 10.87
N LYS A 28 10.87 -2.15 9.78
CA LYS A 28 12.27 -2.40 9.43
C LYS A 28 13.07 -1.10 9.35
N TYR A 29 12.49 -0.08 8.72
CA TYR A 29 13.17 1.21 8.54
C TYR A 29 13.06 2.11 9.78
N GLN A 30 12.00 2.00 10.57
CA GLN A 30 11.91 2.63 11.88
C GLN A 30 13.00 2.12 12.83
N ASN A 31 13.32 0.81 12.79
CA ASN A 31 14.39 0.20 13.60
C ASN A 31 15.81 0.68 13.21
N LYS A 32 15.98 1.31 12.04
CA LYS A 32 17.24 1.98 11.68
C LYS A 32 17.40 3.35 12.37
N ILE A 33 16.33 3.91 12.95
CA ILE A 33 16.33 5.22 13.61
C ILE A 33 16.76 5.03 15.09
N PRO A 34 17.81 5.73 15.57
CA PRO A 34 18.27 5.58 16.94
C PRO A 34 17.18 5.82 17.99
N GLY A 35 17.05 4.90 18.95
CA GLY A 35 16.06 4.98 20.03
C GLY A 35 14.65 4.55 19.67
N ILE A 36 14.43 4.01 18.46
CA ILE A 36 13.16 3.43 18.03
C ILE A 36 13.28 1.91 18.03
N GLU A 37 12.24 1.25 18.54
CA GLU A 37 12.07 -0.20 18.52
C GLU A 37 10.65 -0.50 18.01
N ALA A 38 10.55 -0.80 16.73
CA ALA A 38 9.30 -1.13 16.05
C ALA A 38 9.15 -2.66 15.94
N ARG A 39 7.97 -3.13 16.26
CA ARG A 39 7.56 -4.54 16.29
C ARG A 39 6.26 -4.70 15.51
N VAL A 40 5.99 -5.91 15.01
CA VAL A 40 4.75 -6.25 14.30
C VAL A 40 3.99 -7.31 15.07
N MET A 41 2.70 -7.11 15.24
CA MET A 41 1.78 -8.11 15.76
C MET A 41 0.62 -8.33 14.78
N MET A 42 0.38 -9.59 14.42
CA MET A 42 -0.64 -9.99 13.47
C MET A 42 -1.23 -11.36 13.82
N PRO A 43 -2.37 -11.77 13.24
CA PRO A 43 -2.88 -13.13 13.41
C PRO A 43 -1.90 -14.18 12.86
N TRP A 44 -1.93 -15.35 13.45
CA TRP A 44 -1.28 -16.53 12.89
C TRP A 44 -2.10 -17.06 11.71
N TYR A 45 -1.44 -17.21 10.57
CA TYR A 45 -2.05 -17.80 9.38
C TYR A 45 -1.36 -19.11 9.00
N HIS A 46 -2.14 -20.05 8.46
CA HIS A 46 -1.61 -21.30 7.91
C HIS A 46 -0.93 -21.03 6.56
N ARG A 47 0.22 -20.36 6.60
CA ARG A 47 0.99 -19.95 5.43
C ARG A 47 2.39 -20.55 5.45
N GLU A 48 2.95 -20.74 4.27
CA GLU A 48 4.28 -21.33 4.07
C GLU A 48 5.36 -20.63 4.91
N TYR A 49 5.34 -19.30 4.97
CA TYR A 49 6.28 -18.56 5.80
C TYR A 49 6.23 -19.01 7.26
N VAL A 50 5.04 -19.05 7.84
CA VAL A 50 4.84 -19.41 9.25
C VAL A 50 5.24 -20.86 9.51
N LEU A 51 4.96 -21.75 8.58
CA LEU A 51 5.28 -23.18 8.70
C LEU A 51 6.78 -23.49 8.57
N ASN A 52 7.53 -22.62 7.88
CA ASN A 52 8.96 -22.81 7.61
C ASN A 52 9.87 -22.06 8.59
N HIS A 53 9.32 -21.31 9.57
CA HIS A 53 10.08 -20.58 10.57
C HIS A 53 9.76 -21.06 11.99
N THR A 54 10.65 -20.75 12.92
CA THR A 54 10.54 -21.18 14.32
C THR A 54 9.96 -20.07 15.18
N PHE A 55 9.00 -20.43 16.04
CA PHE A 55 8.33 -19.53 16.95
C PHE A 55 8.33 -20.11 18.36
N ASP A 56 8.56 -19.25 19.36
CA ASP A 56 8.36 -19.56 20.78
C ASP A 56 7.00 -19.08 21.25
N SER A 57 6.26 -19.91 21.99
CA SER A 57 5.08 -19.48 22.73
C SER A 57 5.54 -18.71 23.97
N ILE A 58 5.35 -17.41 23.95
CA ILE A 58 5.81 -16.52 25.02
C ILE A 58 4.70 -16.09 25.98
N PHE A 59 3.46 -16.32 25.60
CA PHE A 59 2.28 -15.97 26.42
C PHE A 59 1.10 -16.85 26.04
N GLU A 60 0.29 -17.23 27.03
CA GLU A 60 -0.98 -17.91 26.84
C GLU A 60 -2.08 -17.20 27.64
N GLY A 61 -3.28 -17.14 27.09
CA GLY A 61 -4.38 -16.45 27.73
C GLY A 61 -5.75 -16.89 27.22
N TRP A 62 -6.76 -16.27 27.79
CA TRP A 62 -8.16 -16.47 27.41
C TRP A 62 -8.84 -15.13 27.21
N ILE A 63 -9.60 -15.02 26.12
CA ILE A 63 -10.54 -13.91 25.93
C ILE A 63 -11.97 -14.47 25.95
N HIS A 64 -12.93 -13.61 26.25
CA HIS A 64 -14.34 -13.98 26.23
C HIS A 64 -15.09 -13.13 25.20
N GLN A 65 -15.81 -13.79 24.31
CA GLN A 65 -16.65 -13.13 23.31
C GLN A 65 -18.04 -13.79 23.33
N ASN A 66 -19.08 -12.99 23.48
CA ASN A 66 -20.47 -13.45 23.49
C ASN A 66 -20.70 -14.65 24.45
N GLY A 67 -20.07 -14.60 25.64
CA GLY A 67 -20.19 -15.64 26.67
C GLY A 67 -19.36 -16.91 26.42
N GLN A 68 -18.61 -16.98 25.32
CA GLN A 68 -17.70 -18.09 24.99
C GLN A 68 -16.26 -17.70 25.27
N GLY A 69 -15.50 -18.60 25.91
CA GLY A 69 -14.06 -18.46 26.11
C GLY A 69 -13.27 -18.95 24.89
N TYR A 70 -12.26 -18.18 24.48
CA TYR A 70 -11.31 -18.55 23.43
C TYR A 70 -9.90 -18.52 23.99
N PHE A 71 -9.22 -19.66 23.90
CA PHE A 71 -7.80 -19.74 24.23
C PHE A 71 -6.96 -19.12 23.12
N PHE A 72 -5.90 -18.40 23.50
CA PHE A 72 -4.95 -17.87 22.54
C PHE A 72 -3.50 -17.97 23.05
N GLU A 73 -2.57 -17.98 22.12
CA GLU A 73 -1.14 -17.91 22.36
C GLU A 73 -0.55 -16.73 21.62
N ILE A 74 0.49 -16.13 22.18
CA ILE A 74 1.37 -15.20 21.48
C ILE A 74 2.65 -15.94 21.14
N LEU A 75 2.94 -16.03 19.86
CA LEU A 75 4.10 -16.68 19.30
C LEU A 75 5.09 -15.62 18.82
N LYS A 76 6.33 -15.63 19.33
CA LYS A 76 7.40 -14.72 18.87
C LYS A 76 8.34 -15.48 17.94
N GLN A 77 8.64 -14.92 16.77
CA GLN A 77 9.62 -15.49 15.84
C GLN A 77 11.03 -15.39 16.42
N ILE A 78 11.80 -16.51 16.41
CA ILE A 78 13.15 -16.57 16.99
C ILE A 78 14.20 -16.21 15.93
N ASP A 79 14.02 -16.69 14.71
CA ASP A 79 14.97 -16.59 13.59
C ASP A 79 14.64 -15.45 12.61
N SER A 80 14.08 -14.35 13.12
CA SER A 80 13.61 -13.25 12.27
C SER A 80 14.76 -12.58 11.53
N THR A 81 14.63 -12.52 10.21
CA THR A 81 15.48 -11.72 9.31
C THR A 81 14.73 -10.52 8.73
N LEU A 82 13.54 -10.22 9.27
CA LEU A 82 12.64 -9.17 8.75
C LEU A 82 13.13 -7.76 9.07
N GLY A 83 14.07 -7.62 10.03
CA GLY A 83 14.52 -6.32 10.54
C GLY A 83 13.64 -5.77 11.67
N PHE A 84 12.68 -6.56 12.15
CA PHE A 84 11.82 -6.27 13.29
C PHE A 84 11.39 -7.57 13.99
N ASP A 85 10.97 -7.48 15.24
CA ASP A 85 10.34 -8.58 15.97
C ASP A 85 8.93 -8.83 15.47
N LEU A 86 8.61 -10.08 15.15
CA LEU A 86 7.29 -10.53 14.72
C LEU A 86 6.61 -11.33 15.83
N TYR A 87 5.38 -10.92 16.15
CA TYR A 87 4.49 -11.58 17.10
C TYR A 87 3.23 -12.06 16.39
N LEU A 88 2.89 -13.32 16.55
CA LEU A 88 1.69 -13.91 15.96
C LEU A 88 0.68 -14.25 17.05
N VAL A 89 -0.56 -13.85 16.87
CA VAL A 89 -1.69 -14.22 17.73
C VAL A 89 -2.33 -15.48 17.16
N ARG A 90 -2.10 -16.62 17.81
CA ARG A 90 -2.71 -17.89 17.44
C ARG A 90 -3.94 -18.14 18.33
N MET A 91 -5.09 -18.36 17.72
CA MET A 91 -6.33 -18.68 18.38
C MET A 91 -7.02 -19.81 17.61
N PRO A 92 -6.88 -21.07 18.09
CA PRO A 92 -7.39 -22.24 17.38
C PRO A 92 -8.88 -22.15 17.09
N GLY A 93 -9.25 -22.42 15.85
CA GLY A 93 -10.64 -22.38 15.36
C GLY A 93 -11.18 -21.00 15.00
N LEU A 94 -10.42 -19.93 15.27
CA LEU A 94 -10.86 -18.56 14.95
C LEU A 94 -9.83 -17.76 14.13
N LEU A 95 -8.56 -17.71 14.55
CA LEU A 95 -7.51 -16.94 13.86
C LEU A 95 -6.50 -17.81 13.10
N ASP A 96 -6.61 -19.13 13.17
CA ASP A 96 -5.75 -20.09 12.45
C ASP A 96 -6.25 -20.36 11.03
N ARG A 97 -6.44 -19.30 10.27
CA ARG A 97 -6.98 -19.35 8.90
C ARG A 97 -5.86 -19.37 7.85
N GLU A 98 -6.20 -19.74 6.61
CA GLU A 98 -5.27 -19.65 5.48
C GLU A 98 -5.14 -18.22 4.95
N ASN A 99 -6.23 -17.47 4.92
CA ASN A 99 -6.28 -16.14 4.34
C ASN A 99 -6.67 -15.09 5.39
N PRO A 100 -6.18 -13.85 5.25
CA PRO A 100 -6.59 -12.74 6.11
C PRO A 100 -8.08 -12.41 6.02
N TYR A 101 -8.70 -12.64 4.87
CA TYR A 101 -10.07 -12.19 4.53
C TYR A 101 -10.86 -13.27 3.80
N GLY A 102 -12.19 -13.03 3.65
CA GLY A 102 -13.11 -13.87 2.89
C GLY A 102 -13.94 -14.84 3.74
N TYR A 103 -13.98 -14.62 5.05
CA TYR A 103 -14.74 -15.46 6.00
C TYR A 103 -16.01 -14.78 6.49
N TRP A 104 -17.04 -15.59 6.74
CA TRP A 104 -18.34 -15.10 7.22
C TRP A 104 -18.29 -14.47 8.64
N ASP A 105 -17.28 -14.84 9.42
CA ASP A 105 -17.05 -14.42 10.80
C ASP A 105 -15.91 -13.37 10.95
N GLU A 106 -15.56 -12.67 9.89
CA GLU A 106 -14.48 -11.68 9.88
C GLU A 106 -14.56 -10.65 11.00
N GLY A 107 -15.76 -10.10 11.25
CA GLY A 107 -15.95 -9.12 12.32
C GLY A 107 -15.57 -9.67 13.70
N GLN A 108 -15.87 -10.95 13.97
CA GLN A 108 -15.45 -11.63 15.19
C GLN A 108 -13.95 -11.86 15.21
N GLN A 109 -13.37 -12.32 14.10
CA GLN A 109 -11.91 -12.55 13.99
C GLN A 109 -11.11 -11.29 14.26
N PHE A 110 -11.47 -10.17 13.62
CA PHE A 110 -10.78 -8.90 13.81
C PHE A 110 -10.89 -8.39 15.24
N LEU A 111 -12.07 -8.50 15.85
CA LEU A 111 -12.27 -8.12 17.25
C LEU A 111 -11.50 -9.04 18.20
N ALA A 112 -11.48 -10.35 17.95
CA ALA A 112 -10.74 -11.32 18.75
C ALA A 112 -9.22 -11.07 18.70
N PHE A 113 -8.69 -10.75 17.51
CA PHE A 113 -7.30 -10.37 17.35
C PHE A 113 -6.94 -9.15 18.19
N GLN A 114 -7.72 -8.07 18.07
CA GLN A 114 -7.50 -6.84 18.81
C GLN A 114 -7.57 -7.07 20.32
N HIS A 115 -8.55 -7.86 20.79
CA HIS A 115 -8.73 -8.21 22.21
C HIS A 115 -7.52 -9.00 22.73
N ALA A 116 -7.11 -10.07 22.06
CA ALA A 116 -5.97 -10.91 22.46
C ALA A 116 -4.64 -10.13 22.44
N ALA A 117 -4.44 -9.29 21.42
CA ALA A 117 -3.26 -8.44 21.33
C ALA A 117 -3.17 -7.47 22.52
N LEU A 118 -4.25 -6.77 22.84
CA LEU A 118 -4.30 -5.86 23.99
C LEU A 118 -4.17 -6.58 25.33
N HIS A 119 -4.76 -7.78 25.47
CA HIS A 119 -4.63 -8.60 26.65
C HIS A 119 -3.16 -8.94 26.93
N TYR A 120 -2.44 -9.41 25.92
CA TYR A 120 -1.01 -9.68 26.03
C TYR A 120 -0.22 -8.41 26.38
N LEU A 121 -0.42 -7.31 25.64
CA LEU A 121 0.33 -6.06 25.84
C LEU A 121 0.08 -5.45 27.23
N SER A 122 -1.13 -5.67 27.80
CA SER A 122 -1.43 -5.25 29.19
C SER A 122 -0.72 -6.09 30.23
N ALA A 123 -0.37 -7.34 29.90
CA ALA A 123 0.16 -8.32 30.86
C ALA A 123 1.67 -8.58 30.70
N CYS A 124 2.27 -8.26 29.55
CA CYS A 124 3.65 -8.64 29.23
C CYS A 124 4.71 -7.91 30.06
N GLY A 125 4.36 -6.82 30.74
CA GLY A 125 5.29 -6.03 31.55
C GLY A 125 6.31 -5.22 30.76
N GLU A 126 6.25 -5.26 29.44
CA GLU A 126 7.10 -4.45 28.56
C GLU A 126 6.53 -3.03 28.41
N LYS A 127 7.44 -2.08 28.22
CA LYS A 127 7.03 -0.70 27.90
C LYS A 127 6.46 -0.66 26.49
N VAL A 128 5.25 -0.11 26.34
CA VAL A 128 4.61 0.18 25.06
C VAL A 128 4.41 1.70 25.00
N ASP A 129 5.04 2.36 24.05
CA ASP A 129 4.90 3.80 23.85
C ASP A 129 3.84 4.14 22.80
N VAL A 130 3.77 3.34 21.74
CA VAL A 130 2.88 3.56 20.58
C VAL A 130 2.21 2.27 20.15
N LEU A 131 0.90 2.33 19.95
CA LEU A 131 0.10 1.34 19.22
C LEU A 131 -0.30 1.93 17.87
N HIS A 132 0.25 1.40 16.79
CA HIS A 132 -0.05 1.83 15.44
C HIS A 132 -1.00 0.82 14.76
N CYS A 133 -2.22 1.25 14.57
CA CYS A 133 -3.30 0.46 13.99
C CYS A 133 -3.36 0.65 12.47
N HIS A 134 -3.55 -0.43 11.74
CA HIS A 134 -3.61 -0.39 10.27
C HIS A 134 -5.01 -0.78 9.77
N ASP A 135 -5.68 0.16 9.14
CA ASP A 135 -7.05 0.06 8.61
C ASP A 135 -8.11 -0.30 9.67
N TYR A 136 -9.34 -0.49 9.24
CA TYR A 136 -10.49 -0.79 10.10
C TYR A 136 -10.35 -2.07 10.92
N HIS A 137 -9.54 -3.02 10.45
CA HIS A 137 -9.35 -4.32 11.11
C HIS A 137 -8.79 -4.21 12.52
N THR A 138 -8.06 -3.13 12.79
CA THR A 138 -7.45 -2.81 14.10
C THR A 138 -7.99 -1.50 14.67
N GLY A 139 -9.02 -0.95 14.03
CA GLY A 139 -9.55 0.38 14.32
C GLY A 139 -10.29 0.53 15.66
N LEU A 140 -10.60 -0.57 16.35
CA LEU A 140 -11.25 -0.54 17.66
C LEU A 140 -10.25 -0.46 18.83
N ILE A 141 -8.96 -0.66 18.57
CA ILE A 141 -7.91 -0.63 19.59
C ILE A 141 -7.89 0.70 20.36
N PRO A 142 -7.89 1.89 19.71
CA PRO A 142 -7.89 3.15 20.44
C PRO A 142 -9.07 3.31 21.41
N PHE A 143 -10.26 2.88 20.99
CA PHE A 143 -11.44 2.87 21.87
C PHE A 143 -11.27 1.91 23.05
N MET A 144 -10.81 0.69 22.79
CA MET A 144 -10.68 -0.33 23.84
C MET A 144 -9.63 0.04 24.90
N VAL A 145 -8.50 0.59 24.49
CA VAL A 145 -7.42 1.06 25.38
C VAL A 145 -7.95 2.11 26.37
N GLU A 146 -8.77 3.04 25.91
CA GLU A 146 -9.25 4.13 26.74
C GLU A 146 -10.49 3.77 27.58
N HIS A 147 -11.40 2.94 27.04
CA HIS A 147 -12.73 2.76 27.63
C HIS A 147 -13.01 1.36 28.20
N CYS A 148 -12.12 0.37 27.98
CA CYS A 148 -12.26 -0.97 28.56
C CYS A 148 -11.31 -1.14 29.75
N PRO A 149 -11.84 -1.35 30.98
CA PRO A 149 -11.03 -1.51 32.19
C PRO A 149 -10.01 -2.64 32.15
N GLU A 150 -10.26 -3.65 31.33
CA GLU A 150 -9.33 -4.76 31.13
C GLU A 150 -7.95 -4.29 30.65
N PHE A 151 -7.90 -3.17 29.94
CA PHE A 151 -6.66 -2.61 29.34
C PHE A 151 -6.17 -1.37 30.07
N GLU A 152 -6.53 -1.17 31.34
CA GLU A 152 -6.12 0.00 32.13
C GLU A 152 -4.61 0.18 32.21
N ALA A 153 -3.83 -0.90 32.14
CA ALA A 153 -2.37 -0.86 32.09
C ALA A 153 -1.80 -0.16 30.83
N LEU A 154 -2.60 -0.10 29.74
CA LEU A 154 -2.23 0.59 28.49
C LEU A 154 -2.79 2.01 28.38
N ARG A 155 -3.52 2.48 29.40
CA ARG A 155 -4.08 3.83 29.39
C ARG A 155 -2.95 4.87 29.33
N GLY A 156 -3.08 5.80 28.38
CA GLY A 156 -2.04 6.82 28.12
C GLY A 156 -0.97 6.38 27.10
N VAL A 157 -1.01 5.14 26.62
CA VAL A 157 -0.23 4.73 25.45
C VAL A 157 -0.76 5.48 24.22
N LEU A 158 0.16 6.02 23.42
CA LEU A 158 -0.21 6.74 22.21
C LEU A 158 -0.79 5.78 21.16
N THR A 159 -1.94 6.13 20.62
CA THR A 159 -2.59 5.34 19.57
C THR A 159 -2.64 6.11 18.26
N PHE A 160 -2.20 5.48 17.18
CA PHE A 160 -2.21 6.03 15.83
C PHE A 160 -2.95 5.06 14.88
N GLY A 161 -3.53 5.61 13.82
CA GLY A 161 -4.15 4.82 12.79
C GLY A 161 -3.64 5.19 11.40
N THR A 162 -3.45 4.22 10.50
CA THR A 162 -3.21 4.49 9.08
C THR A 162 -4.34 3.92 8.24
N ILE A 163 -4.91 4.77 7.39
CA ILE A 163 -5.92 4.42 6.38
C ILE A 163 -5.19 4.11 5.07
N HIS A 164 -5.09 2.81 4.74
CA HIS A 164 -4.50 2.35 3.48
C HIS A 164 -5.53 2.35 2.36
N ASN A 165 -6.75 1.91 2.67
CA ASN A 165 -7.86 1.94 1.74
C ASN A 165 -9.17 2.21 2.50
N GLY A 166 -9.62 3.42 2.47
CA GLY A 166 -10.84 3.85 3.14
C GLY A 166 -12.15 3.36 2.52
N GLU A 167 -12.11 2.63 1.41
CA GLU A 167 -13.31 2.00 0.84
C GLU A 167 -13.93 0.98 1.80
N TYR A 168 -13.11 0.36 2.63
CA TYR A 168 -13.49 -0.65 3.60
C TYR A 168 -13.50 -0.05 5.01
N GLN A 169 -14.66 -0.08 5.68
CA GLN A 169 -14.86 0.55 6.98
C GLN A 169 -15.12 -0.45 8.11
N GLY A 170 -15.38 -1.72 7.77
CA GLY A 170 -15.63 -2.78 8.74
C GLY A 170 -16.95 -2.66 9.51
N GLN A 171 -17.97 -2.05 8.91
CA GLN A 171 -19.26 -1.81 9.57
C GLN A 171 -19.89 -3.11 10.10
N MET A 172 -20.31 -3.07 11.36
CA MET A 172 -20.94 -4.19 12.06
C MET A 172 -22.28 -3.77 12.66
N LYS A 173 -23.15 -4.75 12.87
CA LYS A 173 -24.40 -4.54 13.62
C LYS A 173 -24.12 -4.41 15.11
N TRP A 174 -25.03 -3.74 15.85
CA TRP A 174 -24.90 -3.53 17.29
C TRP A 174 -24.91 -4.81 18.12
N GLU A 175 -25.45 -5.93 17.60
CA GLU A 175 -25.38 -7.24 18.24
C GLU A 175 -23.93 -7.70 18.47
N MET A 176 -22.99 -7.21 17.66
CA MET A 176 -21.56 -7.47 17.83
C MET A 176 -20.98 -6.88 19.11
N LEU A 177 -21.70 -5.96 19.79
CA LEU A 177 -21.26 -5.43 21.09
C LEU A 177 -21.11 -6.52 22.15
N SER A 178 -21.83 -7.62 22.05
CA SER A 178 -21.68 -8.79 22.95
C SER A 178 -20.33 -9.51 22.83
N TYR A 179 -19.57 -9.24 21.78
CA TYR A 179 -18.23 -9.77 21.54
C TYR A 179 -17.11 -8.85 22.07
N PHE A 180 -17.47 -7.62 22.47
CA PHE A 180 -16.49 -6.66 23.00
C PHE A 180 -16.09 -7.00 24.43
N PRO A 181 -14.89 -6.57 24.87
CA PRO A 181 -14.56 -6.46 26.29
C PRO A 181 -15.56 -5.57 27.02
N PHE A 182 -15.65 -5.72 28.34
CA PHE A 182 -16.53 -4.90 29.15
C PHE A 182 -16.21 -3.41 29.02
N VAL A 183 -17.22 -2.60 28.70
CA VAL A 183 -17.13 -1.13 28.66
C VAL A 183 -17.81 -0.58 29.92
N ARG A 184 -17.03 0.10 30.78
CA ARG A 184 -17.51 0.61 32.08
C ARG A 184 -18.59 1.67 31.91
N ASP A 185 -18.33 2.66 31.09
CA ASP A 185 -19.26 3.77 30.84
C ASP A 185 -19.90 3.65 29.46
N ARG A 186 -21.16 3.27 29.46
CA ARG A 186 -21.92 3.07 28.21
C ARG A 186 -22.19 4.36 27.43
N THR A 187 -21.99 5.53 28.03
CA THR A 187 -22.11 6.81 27.31
C THR A 187 -21.05 6.94 26.20
N HIS A 188 -19.90 6.27 26.36
CA HIS A 188 -18.83 6.27 25.36
C HIS A 188 -19.13 5.37 24.15
N LEU A 189 -20.18 4.53 24.17
CA LEU A 189 -20.54 3.68 23.03
C LEU A 189 -20.85 4.50 21.75
N GLY A 190 -21.24 5.77 21.87
CA GLY A 190 -21.36 6.68 20.74
C GLY A 190 -20.08 6.90 19.95
N LEU A 191 -18.91 6.60 20.53
CA LEU A 191 -17.62 6.63 19.81
C LEU A 191 -17.47 5.46 18.82
N LEU A 192 -18.19 4.37 19.03
CA LEU A 192 -18.26 3.24 18.11
C LEU A 192 -19.26 3.46 16.98
N ASP A 193 -20.27 4.34 17.22
CA ASP A 193 -21.37 4.56 16.28
C ASP A 193 -20.97 5.43 15.10
N TRP A 194 -21.34 4.99 13.91
CA TRP A 194 -21.41 5.82 12.72
C TRP A 194 -22.55 5.33 11.82
N ASP A 195 -23.49 6.21 11.53
CA ASP A 195 -24.72 5.91 10.78
C ASP A 195 -25.54 4.72 11.34
N GLY A 196 -25.64 4.62 12.67
CA GLY A 196 -26.42 3.59 13.36
C GLY A 196 -25.78 2.19 13.37
N LYS A 197 -24.49 2.10 13.07
CA LYS A 197 -23.71 0.85 13.10
C LYS A 197 -22.44 1.04 13.90
N ILE A 198 -21.90 -0.04 14.45
CA ILE A 198 -20.51 -0.06 14.91
C ILE A 198 -19.62 0.07 13.67
N ASN A 199 -18.81 1.11 13.63
CA ASN A 199 -17.88 1.36 12.50
C ASN A 199 -16.45 1.48 13.03
N PRO A 200 -15.61 0.42 12.86
CA PRO A 200 -14.25 0.41 13.37
C PRO A 200 -13.37 1.53 12.82
N LEU A 201 -13.50 1.87 11.51
CA LEU A 201 -12.72 2.96 10.94
C LEU A 201 -13.12 4.31 11.52
N ALA A 202 -14.43 4.56 11.68
CA ALA A 202 -14.92 5.77 12.34
C ALA A 202 -14.48 5.85 13.80
N SER A 203 -14.50 4.72 14.52
CA SER A 203 -14.00 4.62 15.90
C SER A 203 -12.51 4.96 15.99
N MET A 204 -11.68 4.44 15.07
CA MET A 204 -10.27 4.79 14.97
C MET A 204 -10.07 6.31 14.79
N ILE A 205 -10.78 6.89 13.83
CA ILE A 205 -10.72 8.33 13.56
C ILE A 205 -11.10 9.16 14.80
N LYS A 206 -12.13 8.77 15.55
CA LYS A 206 -12.58 9.45 16.77
C LYS A 206 -11.61 9.31 17.93
N CYS A 207 -11.09 8.10 18.17
CA CYS A 207 -10.42 7.73 19.41
C CYS A 207 -8.89 7.78 19.35
N ALA A 208 -8.28 7.63 18.17
CA ALA A 208 -6.83 7.70 18.04
C ALA A 208 -6.29 9.12 18.30
N HIS A 209 -5.07 9.24 18.82
CA HIS A 209 -4.37 10.52 19.00
C HIS A 209 -4.14 11.23 17.66
N ALA A 210 -3.78 10.46 16.63
CA ALA A 210 -3.76 10.93 15.25
C ALA A 210 -4.03 9.78 14.27
N PHE A 211 -4.41 10.12 13.05
CA PHE A 211 -4.55 9.16 11.97
C PHE A 211 -3.93 9.69 10.69
N THR A 212 -3.44 8.77 9.88
CA THR A 212 -2.77 9.08 8.62
C THR A 212 -3.52 8.45 7.45
N ALA A 213 -3.38 9.05 6.27
CA ALA A 213 -3.55 8.37 4.99
C ALA A 213 -2.18 8.17 4.34
N VAL A 214 -2.08 7.25 3.41
CA VAL A 214 -0.83 6.86 2.74
C VAL A 214 -0.33 7.87 1.70
N SER A 215 -0.94 9.05 1.65
CA SER A 215 -0.46 10.23 0.93
C SER A 215 -1.24 11.46 1.36
N ARG A 216 -0.68 12.67 1.11
CA ARG A 216 -1.40 13.92 1.34
C ARG A 216 -2.59 14.06 0.39
N GLY A 217 -2.38 13.78 -0.90
CA GLY A 217 -3.44 13.86 -1.90
C GLY A 217 -4.61 12.93 -1.60
N TYR A 218 -4.33 11.73 -1.07
CA TYR A 218 -5.39 10.83 -0.65
C TYR A 218 -6.12 11.34 0.61
N MET A 219 -5.41 11.90 1.59
CA MET A 219 -6.06 12.54 2.74
C MET A 219 -6.98 13.68 2.30
N GLU A 220 -6.59 14.48 1.31
CA GLU A 220 -7.44 15.54 0.74
C GLU A 220 -8.71 14.97 0.08
N GLU A 221 -8.61 13.84 -0.61
CA GLU A 221 -9.76 13.13 -1.18
C GLU A 221 -10.70 12.60 -0.08
N LEU A 222 -10.14 11.99 0.98
CA LEU A 222 -10.92 11.52 2.12
C LEU A 222 -11.68 12.65 2.85
N LEU A 223 -11.15 13.87 2.83
CA LEU A 223 -11.80 15.05 3.40
C LEU A 223 -12.99 15.55 2.56
N THR A 224 -13.08 15.19 1.30
CA THR A 224 -14.08 15.76 0.35
C THR A 224 -15.11 14.75 -0.12
N GLU A 225 -14.71 13.50 -0.38
CA GLU A 225 -15.58 12.46 -0.94
C GLU A 225 -15.25 11.10 -0.33
N PHE A 226 -15.79 10.80 0.86
CA PHE A 226 -15.44 9.56 1.51
C PHE A 226 -16.64 8.79 2.09
N LYS A 227 -17.47 8.21 1.25
CA LYS A 227 -18.52 7.21 1.63
C LYS A 227 -19.18 7.47 3.00
N GLY A 228 -19.47 8.75 3.30
CA GLY A 228 -20.10 9.19 4.53
C GLY A 228 -19.17 9.43 5.72
N LEU A 229 -17.85 9.19 5.63
CA LEU A 229 -16.87 9.54 6.68
C LEU A 229 -16.22 10.91 6.48
N ASP A 230 -16.40 11.56 5.33
CA ASP A 230 -15.85 12.88 5.03
C ASP A 230 -16.15 13.91 6.12
N ARG A 231 -17.39 13.95 6.61
CA ARG A 231 -17.78 14.86 7.71
C ARG A 231 -17.03 14.56 9.01
N LEU A 232 -16.80 13.28 9.32
CA LEU A 232 -16.05 12.90 10.51
C LEU A 232 -14.58 13.30 10.36
N ILE A 233 -13.96 13.00 9.22
CA ILE A 233 -12.57 13.35 8.95
C ILE A 233 -12.39 14.88 8.99
N GLN A 234 -13.34 15.65 8.44
CA GLN A 234 -13.35 17.12 8.55
C GLN A 234 -13.42 17.60 10.00
N ALA A 235 -14.27 16.99 10.84
CA ALA A 235 -14.36 17.33 12.25
C ALA A 235 -13.06 17.04 13.01
N GLU A 236 -12.38 15.97 12.65
CA GLU A 236 -11.14 15.48 13.28
C GLU A 236 -9.85 15.91 12.51
N ARG A 237 -9.97 16.87 11.59
CA ARG A 237 -8.89 17.28 10.67
C ARG A 237 -7.59 17.70 11.37
N ASN A 238 -7.65 18.13 12.63
CA ASN A 238 -6.48 18.59 13.38
C ASN A 238 -5.50 17.46 13.70
N LYS A 239 -5.95 16.21 13.66
CA LYS A 239 -5.15 15.02 13.87
C LYS A 239 -5.05 14.12 12.63
N ALA A 240 -5.42 14.66 11.44
CA ALA A 240 -5.36 14.00 10.15
C ALA A 240 -4.08 14.39 9.39
N TYR A 241 -3.30 13.40 8.95
CA TYR A 241 -2.03 13.60 8.25
C TYR A 241 -1.95 12.73 7.00
N GLY A 242 -1.24 13.21 5.98
CA GLY A 242 -0.86 12.41 4.81
C GLY A 242 0.64 12.11 4.88
N ILE A 243 1.01 10.84 4.93
CA ILE A 243 2.41 10.39 4.88
C ILE A 243 2.56 9.41 3.72
N ILE A 244 3.41 9.78 2.75
CA ILE A 244 3.64 8.95 1.56
C ILE A 244 4.39 7.66 1.95
N ASN A 245 3.99 6.52 1.38
CA ASN A 245 4.72 5.28 1.53
C ASN A 245 6.07 5.37 0.82
N GLY A 246 7.06 4.65 1.35
CA GLY A 246 8.36 4.50 0.70
C GLY A 246 8.41 3.32 -0.28
N ILE A 247 9.53 3.19 -0.95
CA ILE A 247 9.94 1.99 -1.69
C ILE A 247 11.25 1.44 -1.09
N ASP A 248 11.45 0.12 -1.18
CA ASP A 248 12.71 -0.50 -0.80
C ASP A 248 13.77 -0.22 -1.87
N THR A 249 14.66 0.72 -1.60
CA THR A 249 15.69 1.16 -2.54
C THR A 249 16.88 0.21 -2.66
N GLU A 250 16.93 -0.84 -1.85
CA GLU A 250 17.89 -1.96 -2.00
C GLU A 250 17.37 -2.95 -3.05
N VAL A 251 16.07 -3.30 -2.97
CA VAL A 251 15.40 -4.18 -3.93
C VAL A 251 15.21 -3.48 -5.28
N TRP A 252 14.65 -2.25 -5.25
CA TRP A 252 14.40 -1.44 -6.45
C TRP A 252 15.60 -0.56 -6.77
N ASN A 253 16.70 -1.19 -7.22
CA ASN A 253 17.95 -0.51 -7.52
C ASN A 253 18.50 -0.96 -8.87
N PRO A 254 18.41 -0.13 -9.94
CA PRO A 254 18.83 -0.54 -11.28
C PRO A 254 20.30 -0.91 -11.39
N LYS A 255 21.14 -0.51 -10.41
CA LYS A 255 22.56 -0.86 -10.36
C LYS A 255 22.83 -2.31 -9.95
N THR A 256 21.98 -2.86 -9.04
CA THR A 256 22.17 -4.17 -8.41
C THR A 256 21.04 -5.13 -8.66
N ASP A 257 20.05 -4.73 -9.44
CA ASP A 257 18.85 -5.51 -9.74
C ASP A 257 19.18 -6.80 -10.50
N PRO A 258 18.94 -7.97 -9.91
CA PRO A 258 19.29 -9.25 -10.54
C PRO A 258 18.41 -9.61 -11.74
N TYR A 259 17.27 -8.94 -11.92
CA TYR A 259 16.35 -9.17 -13.02
C TYR A 259 16.75 -8.43 -14.30
N LEU A 260 17.67 -7.45 -14.21
CA LEU A 260 18.09 -6.66 -15.37
C LEU A 260 19.18 -7.35 -16.17
N PRO A 261 19.02 -7.54 -17.48
CA PRO A 261 20.10 -7.97 -18.35
C PRO A 261 21.29 -7.00 -18.39
N TYR A 262 21.00 -5.70 -18.22
CA TYR A 262 22.00 -4.62 -18.25
C TYR A 262 21.78 -3.68 -17.06
N PRO A 263 22.38 -3.96 -15.89
CA PRO A 263 22.36 -3.03 -14.76
C PRO A 263 22.94 -1.66 -15.13
N PHE A 264 22.41 -0.60 -14.50
CA PHE A 264 22.86 0.78 -14.75
C PHE A 264 22.63 1.65 -13.51
N ASP A 265 23.29 2.81 -13.48
CA ASP A 265 23.04 3.84 -12.47
C ASP A 265 22.80 5.21 -13.15
N LYS A 266 22.73 6.27 -12.34
CA LYS A 266 22.48 7.64 -12.84
C LYS A 266 23.50 8.12 -13.87
N THR A 267 24.74 7.64 -13.79
CA THR A 267 25.83 8.11 -14.64
C THR A 267 25.78 7.52 -16.03
N ASP A 268 25.09 6.40 -16.22
CA ASP A 268 24.96 5.72 -17.50
C ASP A 268 23.54 5.33 -17.88
N ALA A 269 22.56 5.98 -17.24
CA ALA A 269 21.13 5.66 -17.34
C ALA A 269 20.62 5.57 -18.79
N LEU A 270 20.94 6.54 -19.64
CA LEU A 270 20.53 6.53 -21.05
C LEU A 270 20.99 5.26 -21.77
N ARG A 271 22.27 4.91 -21.61
CA ARG A 271 22.84 3.73 -22.24
C ARG A 271 22.27 2.45 -21.67
N GLY A 272 22.13 2.39 -20.33
CA GLY A 272 21.57 1.24 -19.64
C GLY A 272 20.11 0.98 -20.03
N LYS A 273 19.29 2.03 -20.02
CA LYS A 273 17.88 1.95 -20.45
C LYS A 273 17.77 1.53 -21.92
N ALA A 274 18.56 2.11 -22.82
CA ALA A 274 18.53 1.75 -24.24
C ALA A 274 18.84 0.25 -24.47
N LYS A 275 19.83 -0.31 -23.75
CA LYS A 275 20.16 -1.74 -23.83
C LYS A 275 19.04 -2.63 -23.30
N ASN A 276 18.45 -2.28 -22.14
CA ASN A 276 17.33 -3.01 -21.59
C ASN A 276 16.10 -2.93 -22.50
N LYS A 277 15.82 -1.76 -23.08
CA LYS A 277 14.76 -1.55 -24.07
C LYS A 277 14.97 -2.43 -25.30
N ALA A 278 16.15 -2.46 -25.87
CA ALA A 278 16.47 -3.31 -27.01
C ALA A 278 16.21 -4.80 -26.67
N LYS A 279 16.59 -5.23 -25.45
CA LYS A 279 16.39 -6.62 -25.03
C LYS A 279 14.92 -7.00 -24.84
N ILE A 280 14.12 -6.15 -24.22
CA ILE A 280 12.68 -6.42 -24.06
C ILE A 280 11.94 -6.34 -25.40
N CYS A 281 12.34 -5.41 -26.28
CA CYS A 281 11.78 -5.32 -27.63
C CYS A 281 12.10 -6.57 -28.46
N GLU A 282 13.31 -7.12 -28.34
CA GLU A 282 13.67 -8.41 -28.95
C GLU A 282 12.78 -9.54 -28.44
N GLN A 283 12.56 -9.63 -27.13
CA GLN A 283 11.74 -10.67 -26.50
C GLN A 283 10.29 -10.64 -26.99
N PHE A 284 9.72 -9.46 -27.19
CA PHE A 284 8.32 -9.25 -27.55
C PHE A 284 8.13 -8.87 -29.03
N SER A 285 9.17 -8.95 -29.85
CA SER A 285 9.12 -8.59 -31.28
C SER A 285 8.61 -7.15 -31.55
N LEU A 286 8.99 -6.21 -30.68
CA LEU A 286 8.71 -4.79 -30.81
C LEU A 286 9.86 -4.06 -31.52
N ASN A 287 9.60 -2.88 -32.11
CA ASN A 287 10.64 -2.04 -32.71
C ASN A 287 11.37 -1.21 -31.62
N PRO A 288 12.66 -1.42 -31.32
CA PRO A 288 13.38 -0.69 -30.28
C PRO A 288 13.58 0.81 -30.57
N GLU A 289 13.44 1.24 -31.83
CA GLU A 289 13.60 2.65 -32.24
C GLU A 289 12.38 3.51 -31.87
N LEU A 290 11.23 2.88 -31.61
CA LEU A 290 10.00 3.57 -31.22
C LEU A 290 9.94 3.78 -29.70
N PRO A 291 9.31 4.86 -29.20
CA PRO A 291 9.06 5.03 -27.76
C PRO A 291 8.23 3.88 -27.20
N LEU A 292 8.60 3.40 -26.02
CA LEU A 292 7.96 2.29 -25.32
C LEU A 292 7.18 2.79 -24.12
N PHE A 293 5.86 2.58 -24.15
CA PHE A 293 4.92 2.87 -23.06
C PHE A 293 4.59 1.60 -22.31
N GLY A 294 4.71 1.63 -20.97
CA GLY A 294 4.38 0.51 -20.10
C GLY A 294 3.11 0.74 -19.31
N PHE A 295 2.37 -0.33 -19.05
CA PHE A 295 1.36 -0.41 -17.99
C PHE A 295 1.65 -1.65 -17.16
N ILE A 296 1.66 -1.51 -15.83
CA ILE A 296 1.81 -2.63 -14.88
C ILE A 296 0.73 -2.49 -13.82
N GLY A 297 -0.09 -3.53 -13.62
CA GLY A 297 -1.09 -3.48 -12.56
C GLY A 297 -2.21 -4.51 -12.67
N ARG A 298 -3.05 -4.57 -11.63
CA ARG A 298 -4.26 -5.39 -11.67
C ARG A 298 -5.23 -4.87 -12.73
N PHE A 299 -5.86 -5.78 -13.45
CA PHE A 299 -6.91 -5.43 -14.39
C PHE A 299 -8.23 -5.20 -13.65
N ALA A 300 -8.32 -4.05 -13.01
CA ALA A 300 -9.43 -3.63 -12.17
C ALA A 300 -9.82 -2.18 -12.47
N LYS A 301 -11.08 -1.83 -12.24
CA LYS A 301 -11.63 -0.49 -12.55
C LYS A 301 -10.91 0.64 -11.81
N GLU A 302 -10.56 0.43 -10.55
CA GLU A 302 -9.83 1.43 -9.76
C GLU A 302 -8.47 1.80 -10.39
N LYS A 303 -7.83 0.85 -11.09
CA LYS A 303 -6.59 1.08 -11.83
C LYS A 303 -6.80 1.68 -13.22
N GLY A 304 -8.05 1.89 -13.64
CA GLY A 304 -8.38 2.39 -14.97
C GLY A 304 -8.03 1.41 -16.09
N ALA A 305 -7.86 0.12 -15.76
CA ALA A 305 -7.44 -0.89 -16.70
C ALA A 305 -8.50 -1.15 -17.78
N ASP A 306 -9.76 -0.90 -17.49
CA ASP A 306 -10.86 -0.95 -18.46
C ASP A 306 -10.77 0.09 -19.60
N PHE A 307 -9.94 1.13 -19.44
CA PHE A 307 -9.62 2.08 -20.51
C PHE A 307 -8.55 1.55 -21.48
N LEU A 308 -7.76 0.53 -21.09
CA LEU A 308 -6.60 0.07 -21.87
C LEU A 308 -6.95 -0.32 -23.31
N PRO A 309 -8.04 -1.07 -23.61
CA PRO A 309 -8.37 -1.40 -24.98
C PRO A 309 -8.54 -0.16 -25.88
N GLU A 310 -9.24 0.86 -25.40
CA GLU A 310 -9.46 2.11 -26.11
C GLU A 310 -8.17 2.92 -26.22
N ILE A 311 -7.41 3.05 -25.14
CA ILE A 311 -6.10 3.74 -25.11
C ILE A 311 -5.14 3.12 -26.15
N ILE A 312 -5.06 1.78 -26.22
CA ILE A 312 -4.18 1.06 -27.13
C ILE A 312 -4.59 1.35 -28.57
N VAL A 313 -5.86 1.14 -28.91
CA VAL A 313 -6.35 1.35 -30.28
C VAL A 313 -6.13 2.81 -30.71
N ASP A 314 -6.59 3.75 -29.88
CA ASP A 314 -6.56 5.18 -30.23
C ASP A 314 -5.14 5.71 -30.34
N SER A 315 -4.24 5.35 -29.41
CA SER A 315 -2.86 5.82 -29.45
C SER A 315 -2.12 5.28 -30.68
N ILE A 316 -2.29 3.98 -31.02
CA ILE A 316 -1.66 3.38 -32.21
C ILE A 316 -2.22 4.01 -33.50
N VAL A 317 -3.52 4.20 -33.59
CA VAL A 317 -4.16 4.79 -34.77
C VAL A 317 -3.78 6.25 -34.94
N LYS A 318 -3.90 7.07 -33.90
CA LYS A 318 -3.56 8.52 -33.93
C LYS A 318 -2.11 8.80 -34.24
N THR A 319 -1.20 7.85 -33.95
CA THR A 319 0.24 7.99 -34.17
C THR A 319 0.73 7.24 -35.43
N TYR A 320 -0.16 6.61 -36.18
CA TYR A 320 0.20 5.75 -37.32
C TYR A 320 1.21 4.65 -36.93
N GLY A 321 1.10 4.12 -35.71
CA GLY A 321 1.99 3.08 -35.19
C GLY A 321 3.37 3.59 -34.77
N ALA A 322 3.56 4.87 -34.53
CA ALA A 322 4.84 5.45 -34.12
C ALA A 322 5.15 5.29 -32.62
N LEU A 323 4.62 4.27 -31.97
CA LEU A 323 4.91 3.91 -30.58
C LEU A 323 4.74 2.41 -30.33
N ASN A 324 5.33 1.90 -29.26
CA ASN A 324 5.08 0.57 -28.73
C ASN A 324 4.39 0.65 -27.36
N ILE A 325 3.59 -0.37 -27.04
CA ILE A 325 2.94 -0.52 -25.73
C ILE A 325 3.26 -1.91 -25.19
N ILE A 326 3.63 -1.98 -23.90
CA ILE A 326 3.75 -3.24 -23.16
C ILE A 326 2.84 -3.20 -21.94
N VAL A 327 1.99 -4.21 -21.80
CA VAL A 327 1.02 -4.35 -20.70
C VAL A 327 1.38 -5.58 -19.90
N LEU A 328 1.52 -5.45 -18.58
CA LEU A 328 1.71 -6.56 -17.63
C LEU A 328 0.64 -6.50 -16.55
N GLY A 329 -0.12 -7.56 -16.40
CA GLY A 329 -1.12 -7.64 -15.35
C GLY A 329 -2.06 -8.84 -15.45
N SER A 330 -3.02 -8.89 -14.53
CA SER A 330 -4.11 -9.87 -14.52
C SER A 330 -5.31 -9.34 -13.73
N GLY A 331 -6.47 -9.95 -13.90
CA GLY A 331 -7.66 -9.60 -13.12
C GLY A 331 -8.96 -9.94 -13.82
N ASP A 332 -9.65 -8.95 -14.39
CA ASP A 332 -10.91 -9.16 -15.10
C ASP A 332 -10.72 -10.00 -16.37
N GLY A 333 -11.35 -11.16 -16.40
CA GLY A 333 -11.17 -12.12 -17.51
C GLY A 333 -11.69 -11.61 -18.87
N GLY A 334 -12.70 -10.73 -18.88
CA GLY A 334 -13.18 -10.09 -20.09
C GLY A 334 -12.14 -9.11 -20.65
N LEU A 335 -11.48 -8.40 -19.78
CA LEU A 335 -10.40 -7.49 -20.15
C LEU A 335 -9.15 -8.25 -20.62
N GLU A 336 -8.77 -9.35 -19.95
CA GLU A 336 -7.67 -10.21 -20.40
C GLU A 336 -7.92 -10.74 -21.82
N HIS A 337 -9.16 -11.17 -22.10
CA HIS A 337 -9.54 -11.63 -23.43
C HIS A 337 -9.45 -10.50 -24.48
N ALA A 338 -10.01 -9.32 -24.19
CA ALA A 338 -9.97 -8.17 -25.09
C ALA A 338 -8.52 -7.72 -25.40
N LEU A 339 -7.64 -7.67 -24.39
CA LEU A 339 -6.24 -7.34 -24.56
C LEU A 339 -5.49 -8.40 -25.39
N SER A 340 -5.81 -9.68 -25.20
CA SER A 340 -5.23 -10.78 -26.00
C SER A 340 -5.62 -10.69 -27.46
N GLU A 341 -6.88 -10.34 -27.76
CA GLU A 341 -7.31 -10.09 -29.13
C GLU A 341 -6.58 -8.91 -29.78
N LEU A 342 -6.38 -7.81 -29.03
CA LEU A 342 -5.63 -6.65 -29.54
C LEU A 342 -4.16 -6.98 -29.77
N ASN A 343 -3.54 -7.76 -28.88
CA ASN A 343 -2.18 -8.24 -29.05
C ASN A 343 -1.99 -9.07 -30.32
N GLY A 344 -3.01 -9.81 -30.74
CA GLY A 344 -3.00 -10.52 -32.02
C GLY A 344 -3.19 -9.63 -33.26
N LYS A 345 -3.67 -8.39 -33.08
CA LYS A 345 -3.96 -7.44 -34.18
C LYS A 345 -2.87 -6.39 -34.39
N PHE A 346 -2.18 -6.00 -33.34
CA PHE A 346 -1.21 -4.90 -33.37
C PHE A 346 0.22 -5.41 -33.04
N SER A 347 1.12 -5.31 -34.00
CA SER A 347 2.55 -5.64 -33.82
C SER A 347 3.29 -4.69 -32.87
N ASN A 348 2.67 -3.56 -32.50
CA ASN A 348 3.19 -2.56 -31.57
C ASN A 348 2.75 -2.83 -30.11
N LEU A 349 1.97 -3.88 -29.88
CA LEU A 349 1.49 -4.26 -28.54
C LEU A 349 2.17 -5.53 -28.07
N ALA A 350 2.65 -5.51 -26.83
CA ALA A 350 3.12 -6.68 -26.10
C ALA A 350 2.25 -6.89 -24.86
N LEU A 351 1.89 -8.14 -24.56
CA LEU A 351 1.03 -8.50 -23.44
C LEU A 351 1.67 -9.59 -22.60
N GLY A 352 1.86 -9.30 -21.30
CA GLY A 352 2.19 -10.27 -20.26
C GLY A 352 1.00 -10.47 -19.34
N LEU A 353 0.43 -11.68 -19.32
CA LEU A 353 -0.67 -12.03 -18.43
C LEU A 353 -0.13 -12.70 -17.16
N GLY A 354 -0.72 -12.34 -16.01
CA GLY A 354 -0.35 -12.84 -14.71
C GLY A 354 0.65 -11.96 -13.94
N TYR A 355 1.00 -12.42 -12.75
CA TYR A 355 2.05 -11.78 -11.94
C TYR A 355 3.43 -12.28 -12.40
N ASN A 356 4.32 -11.35 -12.72
CA ASN A 356 5.71 -11.65 -13.07
C ASN A 356 6.63 -10.53 -12.57
N GLU A 357 7.24 -10.75 -11.40
CA GLU A 357 8.09 -9.75 -10.75
C GLU A 357 9.31 -9.40 -11.61
N GLY A 358 10.04 -10.38 -12.13
CA GLY A 358 11.22 -10.14 -12.97
C GLY A 358 10.89 -9.33 -14.23
N LEU A 359 9.74 -9.63 -14.86
CA LEU A 359 9.29 -8.87 -16.02
C LEU A 359 8.90 -7.43 -15.63
N SER A 360 8.32 -7.20 -14.44
CA SER A 360 7.99 -5.86 -13.99
C SER A 360 9.25 -4.99 -13.85
N HIS A 361 10.33 -5.52 -13.24
CA HIS A 361 11.61 -4.84 -13.13
C HIS A 361 12.20 -4.49 -14.51
N GLN A 362 12.13 -5.45 -15.44
CA GLN A 362 12.59 -5.22 -16.81
C GLN A 362 11.76 -4.15 -17.54
N ILE A 363 10.44 -4.10 -17.33
CA ILE A 363 9.57 -3.07 -17.90
C ILE A 363 9.93 -1.69 -17.34
N TYR A 364 10.10 -1.55 -16.01
CA TYR A 364 10.53 -0.27 -15.42
C TYR A 364 11.87 0.20 -15.96
N ALA A 365 12.82 -0.70 -16.18
CA ALA A 365 14.12 -0.35 -16.71
C ALA A 365 14.10 0.01 -18.20
N SER A 366 13.17 -0.55 -18.98
CA SER A 366 13.14 -0.49 -20.44
C SER A 366 12.23 0.57 -21.00
N CYS A 367 11.09 0.85 -20.33
CA CYS A 367 10.13 1.81 -20.83
C CYS A 367 10.66 3.24 -20.80
N ASP A 368 10.24 4.03 -21.78
CA ASP A 368 10.44 5.47 -21.78
C ASP A 368 9.40 6.14 -20.90
N PHE A 369 8.16 5.61 -20.92
CA PHE A 369 7.02 6.12 -20.17
C PHE A 369 6.26 5.01 -19.48
N LEU A 370 5.72 5.30 -18.28
CA LEU A 370 4.79 4.41 -17.57
C LEU A 370 3.43 5.08 -17.43
N LEU A 371 2.38 4.44 -17.96
CA LEU A 371 1.02 4.94 -17.89
C LEU A 371 0.29 4.41 -16.65
N MET A 372 -0.34 5.30 -15.88
CA MET A 372 -1.16 4.99 -14.72
C MET A 372 -2.50 5.73 -14.78
N PRO A 373 -3.52 5.19 -15.47
CA PRO A 373 -4.82 5.84 -15.67
C PRO A 373 -5.78 5.60 -14.49
N SER A 374 -5.27 5.46 -13.28
CA SER A 374 -6.01 5.08 -12.08
C SER A 374 -7.16 6.02 -11.76
N ARG A 375 -8.35 5.47 -11.45
CA ARG A 375 -9.47 6.22 -10.88
C ARG A 375 -9.25 6.54 -9.41
N VAL A 376 -8.65 5.61 -8.70
CA VAL A 376 -8.30 5.75 -7.28
C VAL A 376 -6.89 5.19 -7.09
N GLU A 377 -6.01 5.99 -6.49
CA GLU A 377 -4.65 5.58 -6.16
C GLU A 377 -4.23 6.19 -4.82
N PRO A 378 -4.50 5.53 -3.69
CA PRO A 378 -4.21 6.08 -2.37
C PRO A 378 -2.76 6.53 -2.19
N CYS A 379 -1.82 5.75 -2.63
CA CYS A 379 -0.40 6.08 -2.69
C CYS A 379 0.16 5.91 -4.09
N GLY A 380 0.07 4.70 -4.62
CA GLY A 380 0.81 4.27 -5.81
C GLY A 380 2.28 3.99 -5.48
N LEU A 381 2.79 2.88 -5.99
CA LEU A 381 4.20 2.52 -5.88
C LEU A 381 4.85 2.48 -7.27
N ASN A 382 4.09 2.11 -8.29
CA ASN A 382 4.60 1.91 -9.64
C ASN A 382 5.25 3.16 -10.23
N GLN A 383 4.71 4.37 -9.97
CA GLN A 383 5.35 5.61 -10.40
C GLN A 383 6.69 5.82 -9.71
N MET A 384 6.80 5.47 -8.44
CA MET A 384 8.07 5.60 -7.71
C MET A 384 9.11 4.60 -8.20
N TYR A 385 8.71 3.37 -8.51
CA TYR A 385 9.57 2.38 -9.16
C TYR A 385 10.01 2.87 -10.55
N ALA A 386 9.08 3.35 -11.38
CA ALA A 386 9.38 3.89 -12.70
C ALA A 386 10.41 5.03 -12.62
N MET A 387 10.16 6.00 -11.74
CA MET A 387 11.06 7.14 -11.54
C MET A 387 12.44 6.68 -11.06
N ARG A 388 12.51 5.71 -10.16
CA ARG A 388 13.78 5.13 -9.67
C ARG A 388 14.61 4.51 -10.80
N TYR A 389 13.95 3.98 -11.85
CA TYR A 389 14.59 3.43 -13.06
C TYR A 389 14.68 4.44 -14.22
N GLY A 390 14.40 5.72 -13.97
CA GLY A 390 14.45 6.77 -14.98
C GLY A 390 13.34 6.71 -16.04
N THR A 391 12.26 5.99 -15.76
CA THR A 391 11.08 5.93 -16.62
C THR A 391 10.11 7.03 -16.23
N VAL A 392 9.67 7.82 -17.23
CA VAL A 392 8.83 9.01 -17.00
C VAL A 392 7.38 8.59 -16.75
N PRO A 393 6.78 8.90 -15.60
CA PRO A 393 5.40 8.55 -15.32
C PRO A 393 4.40 9.46 -16.05
N ILE A 394 3.33 8.85 -16.58
CA ILE A 394 2.15 9.52 -17.13
C ILE A 394 0.98 9.10 -16.24
N VAL A 395 0.47 9.98 -15.42
CA VAL A 395 -0.46 9.60 -14.35
C VAL A 395 -1.74 10.44 -14.37
N ARG A 396 -2.85 9.83 -13.96
CA ARG A 396 -4.02 10.63 -13.61
C ARG A 396 -3.75 11.40 -12.31
N TYR A 397 -4.17 12.65 -12.27
CA TYR A 397 -3.98 13.54 -11.12
C TYR A 397 -4.94 13.17 -9.97
N THR A 398 -4.57 12.14 -9.19
CA THR A 398 -5.38 11.59 -8.09
C THR A 398 -4.50 11.04 -6.97
N GLY A 399 -4.98 11.09 -5.73
CA GLY A 399 -4.36 10.50 -4.54
C GLY A 399 -2.86 10.77 -4.44
N GLY A 400 -2.08 9.73 -4.15
CA GLY A 400 -0.62 9.81 -4.04
C GLY A 400 0.11 10.12 -5.34
N LEU A 401 -0.53 9.94 -6.50
CA LEU A 401 0.06 10.34 -7.77
C LEU A 401 0.22 11.87 -7.86
N LYS A 402 -0.67 12.64 -7.23
CA LYS A 402 -0.52 14.11 -7.11
C LYS A 402 0.72 14.50 -6.34
N ASP A 403 1.07 13.71 -5.31
CA ASP A 403 2.16 14.03 -4.39
C ASP A 403 3.52 13.69 -4.97
N THR A 404 3.57 12.67 -5.84
CA THR A 404 4.82 12.08 -6.34
C THR A 404 5.17 12.50 -7.75
N VAL A 405 4.19 12.87 -8.59
CA VAL A 405 4.39 13.19 -10.00
C VAL A 405 3.88 14.59 -10.30
N ALA A 406 4.78 15.56 -10.30
CA ALA A 406 4.50 16.91 -10.80
C ALA A 406 4.62 16.94 -12.33
N ASP A 407 3.72 17.69 -13.00
CA ASP A 407 3.72 17.83 -14.45
C ASP A 407 4.93 18.66 -14.93
N ILE A 408 5.50 18.29 -16.07
CA ILE A 408 6.62 19.00 -16.68
C ILE A 408 6.29 20.48 -16.96
N SER A 409 5.04 20.80 -17.27
CA SER A 409 4.60 22.18 -17.51
C SER A 409 4.71 23.07 -16.27
N THR A 410 4.80 22.47 -15.09
CA THR A 410 4.98 23.15 -13.79
C THR A 410 6.38 22.96 -13.21
N GLY A 411 7.33 22.49 -14.01
CA GLY A 411 8.71 22.22 -13.59
C GLY A 411 8.93 20.84 -12.96
N GLY A 412 7.97 19.93 -13.10
CA GLY A 412 8.09 18.55 -12.66
C GLY A 412 8.79 17.63 -13.65
N ALA A 413 8.81 16.33 -13.37
CA ALA A 413 9.48 15.32 -14.15
C ALA A 413 8.56 14.21 -14.70
N GLY A 414 7.26 14.45 -14.75
CA GLY A 414 6.25 13.55 -15.31
C GLY A 414 5.18 14.27 -16.10
N LEU A 415 4.13 13.56 -16.47
CA LEU A 415 2.96 14.11 -17.16
C LEU A 415 1.68 13.76 -16.40
N ASN A 416 0.81 14.74 -16.26
CA ASN A 416 -0.47 14.55 -15.57
C ASN A 416 -1.65 14.77 -16.51
N PHE A 417 -2.74 14.06 -16.26
CA PHE A 417 -4.05 14.32 -16.84
C PHE A 417 -5.14 14.23 -15.77
N VAL A 418 -6.23 14.96 -15.93
CA VAL A 418 -7.24 15.15 -14.87
C VAL A 418 -8.39 14.13 -15.00
N TYR A 419 -8.93 13.98 -16.20
CA TYR A 419 -10.13 13.18 -16.41
C TYR A 419 -9.85 11.70 -16.46
N ALA A 420 -10.65 10.90 -15.76
CA ALA A 420 -10.57 9.43 -15.78
C ALA A 420 -11.21 8.91 -17.08
N SER A 421 -10.53 9.07 -18.21
CA SER A 421 -10.99 8.65 -19.53
C SER A 421 -9.82 8.21 -20.42
N ALA A 422 -10.12 7.40 -21.43
CA ALA A 422 -9.14 6.97 -22.41
C ALA A 422 -8.60 8.16 -23.22
N ASP A 423 -9.46 9.08 -23.66
CA ASP A 423 -9.07 10.29 -24.41
C ASP A 423 -8.03 11.12 -23.67
N ALA A 424 -8.24 11.41 -22.37
CA ALA A 424 -7.31 12.21 -21.59
C ALA A 424 -5.95 11.50 -21.42
N ALA A 425 -5.97 10.19 -21.25
CA ALA A 425 -4.73 9.39 -21.20
C ALA A 425 -3.99 9.41 -22.54
N VAL A 426 -4.70 9.25 -23.66
CA VAL A 426 -4.12 9.30 -25.00
C VAL A 426 -3.53 10.68 -25.30
N GLU A 427 -4.22 11.78 -24.94
CA GLU A 427 -3.65 13.14 -25.08
C GLU A 427 -2.36 13.31 -24.28
N ALA A 428 -2.30 12.78 -23.05
CA ALA A 428 -1.04 12.79 -22.30
C ALA A 428 0.06 11.95 -22.94
N MET A 429 -0.27 10.81 -23.55
CA MET A 429 0.68 10.00 -24.33
C MET A 429 1.18 10.74 -25.56
N LEU A 430 0.34 11.52 -26.26
CA LEU A 430 0.74 12.35 -27.40
C LEU A 430 1.68 13.48 -26.95
N ARG A 431 1.46 14.09 -25.78
CA ARG A 431 2.41 15.03 -25.16
C ARG A 431 3.76 14.35 -24.90
N ALA A 432 3.75 13.13 -24.38
CA ALA A 432 4.95 12.33 -24.13
C ALA A 432 5.75 12.05 -25.42
N LEU A 433 5.07 11.73 -26.52
CA LEU A 433 5.71 11.55 -27.83
C LEU A 433 6.44 12.82 -28.30
N SER A 434 5.86 13.98 -28.06
CA SER A 434 6.51 15.26 -28.42
C SER A 434 7.78 15.48 -27.58
N LEU A 435 7.79 15.07 -26.31
CA LEU A 435 9.00 15.11 -25.46
C LEU A 435 10.05 14.12 -25.94
N TYR A 436 9.65 12.92 -26.32
CA TYR A 436 10.56 11.87 -26.79
C TYR A 436 11.38 12.28 -28.05
N GLN A 437 10.81 13.14 -28.89
CA GLN A 437 11.49 13.67 -30.05
C GLN A 437 12.69 14.59 -29.73
N ASN A 438 12.79 15.01 -28.44
CA ASN A 438 13.88 15.85 -27.97
C ASN A 438 14.78 15.08 -26.99
N PRO A 439 15.92 14.54 -27.44
CA PRO A 439 16.82 13.74 -26.61
C PRO A 439 17.31 14.44 -25.36
N SER A 440 17.60 15.74 -25.40
CA SER A 440 18.11 16.49 -24.25
C SER A 440 17.01 16.68 -23.19
N THR A 441 15.75 16.81 -23.60
CA THR A 441 14.60 16.82 -22.67
C THR A 441 14.42 15.46 -21.99
N MET A 442 14.51 14.37 -22.74
CA MET A 442 14.40 13.02 -22.18
C MET A 442 15.54 12.72 -21.20
N GLU A 443 16.79 13.11 -21.54
CA GLU A 443 17.93 12.97 -20.64
C GLU A 443 17.69 13.70 -19.31
N ALA A 444 17.27 14.96 -19.36
CA ALA A 444 16.98 15.76 -18.17
C ALA A 444 15.83 15.14 -17.33
N LEU A 445 14.79 14.59 -17.97
CA LEU A 445 13.69 13.92 -17.27
C LEU A 445 14.15 12.61 -16.61
N ILE A 446 14.95 11.80 -17.26
CA ILE A 446 15.52 10.57 -16.71
C ILE A 446 16.36 10.89 -15.48
N GLU A 447 17.26 11.87 -15.58
CA GLU A 447 18.11 12.30 -14.47
C GLU A 447 17.27 12.83 -13.30
N ALA A 448 16.31 13.71 -13.57
CA ALA A 448 15.42 14.27 -12.55
C ALA A 448 14.64 13.17 -11.82
N ASN A 449 14.05 12.22 -12.56
CA ASN A 449 13.31 11.11 -11.99
C ASN A 449 14.18 10.24 -11.09
N MET A 450 15.39 9.87 -11.49
CA MET A 450 16.30 9.04 -10.70
C MET A 450 16.84 9.77 -9.44
N ASN A 451 16.67 11.07 -9.33
CA ASN A 451 17.12 11.87 -8.18
C ASN A 451 16.06 12.02 -7.08
N PHE A 452 14.80 11.70 -7.33
CA PHE A 452 13.78 11.73 -6.28
C PHE A 452 14.06 10.68 -5.19
N ASP A 453 13.89 11.09 -3.95
CA ASP A 453 13.98 10.21 -2.78
C ASP A 453 12.58 9.77 -2.32
N PHE A 454 12.22 8.55 -2.68
CA PHE A 454 11.03 7.86 -2.19
C PHE A 454 11.40 6.68 -1.30
N SER A 455 12.53 6.75 -0.59
CA SER A 455 12.96 5.68 0.30
C SER A 455 12.05 5.53 1.52
N TRP A 456 11.99 4.32 2.07
CA TRP A 456 11.36 4.08 3.35
C TRP A 456 12.04 4.81 4.51
N GLU A 457 13.33 5.13 4.40
CA GLU A 457 14.04 5.94 5.39
C GLU A 457 13.34 7.28 5.61
N SER A 458 12.99 7.97 4.54
CA SER A 458 12.28 9.26 4.59
C SER A 458 10.88 9.10 5.17
N SER A 459 10.12 8.09 4.72
CA SER A 459 8.78 7.82 5.20
C SER A 459 8.75 7.43 6.68
N ALA A 460 9.65 6.54 7.11
CA ALA A 460 9.77 6.11 8.50
C ALA A 460 10.09 7.28 9.44
N GLN A 461 10.98 8.20 9.01
CA GLN A 461 11.30 9.40 9.79
C GLN A 461 10.08 10.30 9.97
N ASN A 462 9.22 10.43 8.94
CA ASN A 462 7.99 11.21 9.04
C ASN A 462 7.01 10.61 10.06
N TYR A 463 6.86 9.27 10.08
CA TYR A 463 6.05 8.60 11.11
C TYR A 463 6.60 8.81 12.52
N VAL A 464 7.90 8.63 12.71
CA VAL A 464 8.54 8.84 14.03
C VAL A 464 8.37 10.30 14.49
N THR A 465 8.57 11.27 13.60
CA THR A 465 8.33 12.69 13.90
C THR A 465 6.87 12.94 14.30
N LEU A 466 5.91 12.27 13.66
CA LEU A 466 4.50 12.37 14.04
C LEU A 466 4.27 11.81 15.45
N TYR A 467 4.83 10.64 15.79
CA TYR A 467 4.69 10.07 17.15
C TYR A 467 5.27 11.00 18.22
N GLN A 468 6.47 11.51 17.98
CA GLN A 468 7.15 12.44 18.91
C GLN A 468 6.36 13.73 19.15
N LYS A 469 5.60 14.20 18.19
CA LYS A 469 4.72 15.36 18.34
C LYS A 469 3.65 15.18 19.43
N TYR A 470 3.28 13.95 19.72
CA TYR A 470 2.25 13.59 20.73
C TYR A 470 2.84 13.03 22.03
N GLU A 471 4.16 12.93 22.14
CA GLU A 471 4.89 12.39 23.30
C GLU A 471 5.00 13.38 24.49
N SER A 472 4.36 14.53 24.44
CA SER A 472 4.49 15.64 25.42
C SER A 472 3.75 15.44 26.72
#